data_bd16271724649e64068dcd6d5c2301f0
#
_entry.id   bd16271724649e64068dcd6d5c2301f0
#
_cell.length_a   1.000
_cell.length_b   1.000
_cell.length_c   1.000
_cell.angle_alpha   90.00
_cell.angle_beta   90.00
_cell.angle_gamma   90.00
#
_symmetry.space_group_name_H-M   'P 1'
#
loop_
_entity.id
_entity.type
_entity.pdbx_description
1 polymer ?
#
loop_
_entity_poly.entity_id
_entity_poly.type
_entity_poly.pdbx_seq_one_letter_code
_entity_poly.pdbx_strand_id
1 'polypeptide(L)'
;DYTGVALAGADAANYTLAATTAQGAGTIAKRALTLDVAAQSKTYDGTTAADASKFHATLGNVVSGEENSVTATATGAAYNDKNVAAVSKVTYTGLTLTGTGAGNYVLNRTSLAGIGTITRRALTLGAVATQTKTYDGTTAADASKFGAVLAGAVVGDDVTAAVTGATYNDKNVAAANRIDYTGVALAGADAGNYT
;
A
#
# COMPACT_ATOMS: atom_id res chain seq x y z
N ASP A 1 12.95 47.62 2.24
CA ASP A 1 13.25 49.05 1.95
C ASP A 1 12.01 49.91 2.19
N TYR A 2 12.19 50.98 2.88
CA TYR A 2 11.15 52.01 3.07
C TYR A 2 11.46 53.19 2.17
N THR A 3 10.46 53.63 1.39
CA THR A 3 10.59 54.76 0.48
C THR A 3 9.64 55.89 0.90
N GLY A 4 9.98 57.14 0.56
CA GLY A 4 9.16 58.29 0.89
C GLY A 4 9.14 58.61 2.40
N VAL A 5 10.20 58.32 3.12
CA VAL A 5 10.35 58.68 4.55
C VAL A 5 10.37 60.20 4.66
N ALA A 6 9.47 60.73 5.48
CA ALA A 6 9.33 62.19 5.68
C ALA A 6 9.29 62.53 7.18
N LEU A 7 9.70 63.71 7.51
CA LEU A 7 9.55 64.31 8.85
C LEU A 7 8.10 64.71 9.08
N ALA A 8 7.60 64.48 10.29
CA ALA A 8 6.27 64.95 10.72
C ALA A 8 6.35 65.61 12.11
N GLY A 9 5.41 66.46 12.42
CA GLY A 9 5.30 67.21 13.66
C GLY A 9 5.39 68.72 13.46
N ALA A 10 5.06 69.50 14.50
CA ALA A 10 4.96 70.97 14.42
C ALA A 10 6.30 71.63 14.01
N ASP A 11 7.41 71.07 14.40
CA ASP A 11 8.76 71.61 14.15
C ASP A 11 9.46 70.96 12.94
N ALA A 12 8.79 70.08 12.17
CA ALA A 12 9.39 69.32 11.05
C ALA A 12 10.07 70.24 10.01
N ALA A 13 9.56 71.45 9.81
CA ALA A 13 10.12 72.43 8.88
C ALA A 13 11.51 72.97 9.28
N ASN A 14 11.93 72.78 10.52
CA ASN A 14 13.24 73.21 11.01
C ASN A 14 14.35 72.17 10.76
N TYR A 15 14.00 71.00 10.19
CA TYR A 15 14.91 69.88 9.97
C TYR A 15 14.88 69.40 8.53
N THR A 16 15.95 68.73 8.12
CA THR A 16 16.06 68.07 6.83
C THR A 16 16.50 66.62 7.01
N LEU A 17 15.91 65.69 6.28
CA LEU A 17 16.40 64.32 6.23
C LEU A 17 17.54 64.24 5.23
N ALA A 18 18.64 63.62 5.64
CA ALA A 18 19.78 63.33 4.77
C ALA A 18 19.45 62.22 3.74
N ALA A 19 18.43 61.37 4.02
CA ALA A 19 17.97 60.33 3.12
C ALA A 19 16.46 60.16 3.23
N THR A 20 15.80 59.94 2.09
CA THR A 20 14.36 59.64 2.00
C THR A 20 14.03 58.18 1.87
N THR A 21 15.07 57.32 1.98
CA THR A 21 14.96 55.84 1.99
C THR A 21 15.66 55.30 3.23
N ALA A 22 15.14 54.22 3.79
CA ALA A 22 15.75 53.52 4.90
C ALA A 22 15.64 51.99 4.67
N GLN A 23 16.60 51.20 5.17
CA GLN A 23 16.60 49.75 5.13
C GLN A 23 16.48 49.22 6.55
N GLY A 24 15.61 48.22 6.70
CA GLY A 24 15.44 47.47 7.94
C GLY A 24 15.65 45.97 7.66
N ALA A 25 15.99 45.23 8.71
CA ALA A 25 16.02 43.76 8.59
C ALA A 25 14.61 43.21 8.36
N GLY A 26 14.51 42.26 7.41
CA GLY A 26 13.27 41.57 7.09
C GLY A 26 13.54 40.08 6.90
N THR A 27 12.60 39.23 7.33
CA THR A 27 12.65 37.78 7.16
C THR A 27 11.36 37.27 6.57
N ILE A 28 11.46 36.27 5.68
CA ILE A 28 10.32 35.53 5.14
C ILE A 28 10.44 34.09 5.63
N ALA A 29 9.43 33.61 6.36
CA ALA A 29 9.39 32.25 6.86
C ALA A 29 8.84 31.31 5.78
N LYS A 30 9.32 30.06 5.80
CA LYS A 30 8.80 29.00 4.91
C LYS A 30 7.33 28.73 5.19
N ARG A 31 6.56 28.50 4.12
CA ARG A 31 5.13 28.17 4.20
C ARG A 31 4.96 26.66 4.45
N ALA A 32 4.17 26.30 5.47
CA ALA A 32 3.87 24.91 5.79
C ALA A 32 2.86 24.33 4.78
N LEU A 33 3.19 23.17 4.21
CA LEU A 33 2.32 22.44 3.31
C LEU A 33 1.58 21.30 4.06
N THR A 34 0.36 21.01 3.62
CA THR A 34 -0.37 19.79 3.97
C THR A 34 -0.18 18.73 2.89
N LEU A 35 -0.26 17.47 3.29
CA LEU A 35 -0.12 16.32 2.40
C LEU A 35 -1.34 15.42 2.54
N ASP A 36 -1.86 15.00 1.41
CA ASP A 36 -2.76 13.86 1.27
C ASP A 36 -2.18 12.85 0.29
N VAL A 37 -2.44 11.54 0.46
CA VAL A 37 -1.85 10.49 -0.36
C VAL A 37 -2.91 9.51 -0.85
N ALA A 38 -2.80 9.12 -2.12
CA ALA A 38 -3.66 8.10 -2.72
C ALA A 38 -3.47 6.72 -2.07
N ALA A 39 -4.53 5.90 -2.12
CA ALA A 39 -4.48 4.52 -1.66
C ALA A 39 -3.49 3.69 -2.50
N GLN A 40 -2.79 2.77 -1.85
CA GLN A 40 -1.91 1.80 -2.53
C GLN A 40 -2.39 0.37 -2.28
N SER A 41 -2.35 -0.46 -3.32
CA SER A 41 -2.66 -1.88 -3.23
C SER A 41 -1.58 -2.75 -3.85
N LYS A 42 -1.49 -3.99 -3.36
CA LYS A 42 -0.69 -5.07 -3.98
C LYS A 42 -1.39 -6.41 -3.86
N THR A 43 -0.96 -7.41 -4.63
CA THR A 43 -1.32 -8.82 -4.39
C THR A 43 -0.44 -9.38 -3.27
N TYR A 44 -0.98 -10.28 -2.47
CA TYR A 44 -0.27 -10.94 -1.38
C TYR A 44 1.04 -11.59 -1.85
N ASP A 45 2.12 -11.29 -1.16
CA ASP A 45 3.48 -11.78 -1.44
C ASP A 45 4.22 -12.22 -0.17
N GLY A 46 3.50 -12.30 0.97
CA GLY A 46 4.07 -12.67 2.27
C GLY A 46 4.85 -11.58 2.98
N THR A 47 4.92 -10.35 2.41
CA THR A 47 5.72 -9.26 2.98
C THR A 47 4.88 -8.02 3.29
N THR A 48 5.44 -7.13 4.12
CA THR A 48 4.89 -5.77 4.34
C THR A 48 5.49 -4.73 3.40
N ALA A 49 6.41 -5.10 2.51
CA ALA A 49 7.04 -4.16 1.60
C ALA A 49 6.01 -3.46 0.71
N ALA A 50 6.11 -2.16 0.60
CA ALA A 50 5.34 -1.32 -0.29
C ALA A 50 6.27 -0.54 -1.23
N ASP A 51 5.73 -0.08 -2.34
CA ASP A 51 6.49 0.63 -3.36
C ASP A 51 6.48 2.14 -3.08
N ALA A 52 7.61 2.69 -2.64
CA ALA A 52 7.75 4.12 -2.37
C ALA A 52 7.60 4.99 -3.63
N SER A 53 7.86 4.45 -4.83
CA SER A 53 7.67 5.19 -6.09
C SER A 53 6.20 5.49 -6.39
N LYS A 54 5.28 4.77 -5.76
CA LYS A 54 3.82 5.00 -5.84
C LYS A 54 3.33 6.07 -4.86
N PHE A 55 4.24 6.78 -4.22
CA PHE A 55 3.88 7.93 -3.41
C PHE A 55 3.46 9.09 -4.32
N HIS A 56 2.16 9.27 -4.47
CA HIS A 56 1.57 10.39 -5.17
C HIS A 56 0.82 11.25 -4.17
N ALA A 57 1.51 12.27 -3.65
CA ALA A 57 0.92 13.19 -2.69
C ALA A 57 0.29 14.40 -3.37
N THR A 58 -0.90 14.75 -2.91
CA THR A 58 -1.50 16.05 -3.19
C THR A 58 -1.02 17.04 -2.14
N LEU A 59 -0.42 18.13 -2.59
CA LEU A 59 0.03 19.21 -1.73
C LEU A 59 -1.08 20.24 -1.53
N GLY A 60 -1.41 20.52 -0.27
CA GLY A 60 -2.27 21.65 0.08
C GLY A 60 -1.46 22.85 0.59
N ASN A 61 -2.05 24.03 0.49
CA ASN A 61 -1.45 25.32 0.87
C ASN A 61 -0.27 25.78 -0.03
N VAL A 62 -0.13 25.26 -1.23
CA VAL A 62 0.80 25.81 -2.23
C VAL A 62 0.30 27.20 -2.65
N VAL A 63 1.21 28.12 -2.92
CA VAL A 63 0.88 29.46 -3.45
C VAL A 63 0.34 29.30 -4.89
N SER A 64 -0.75 30.01 -5.19
CA SER A 64 -1.36 29.94 -6.52
C SER A 64 -0.35 30.33 -7.61
N GLY A 65 -0.24 29.45 -8.63
CA GLY A 65 0.72 29.56 -9.72
C GLY A 65 2.05 28.83 -9.46
N GLU A 66 2.27 28.28 -8.26
CA GLU A 66 3.49 27.52 -7.92
C GLU A 66 3.24 26.00 -7.82
N GLU A 67 2.05 25.50 -8.18
CA GLU A 67 1.65 24.09 -8.02
C GLU A 67 2.59 23.11 -8.73
N ASN A 68 3.22 23.53 -9.81
CA ASN A 68 4.17 22.72 -10.58
C ASN A 68 5.63 22.93 -10.17
N SER A 69 5.90 23.85 -9.23
CA SER A 69 7.26 24.17 -8.77
C SER A 69 7.71 23.40 -7.56
N VAL A 70 6.80 22.70 -6.88
CA VAL A 70 7.06 21.91 -5.69
C VAL A 70 6.32 20.57 -5.74
N THR A 71 7.03 19.49 -5.40
CA THR A 71 6.47 18.14 -5.25
C THR A 71 7.00 17.50 -3.98
N ALA A 72 6.28 16.49 -3.47
CA ALA A 72 6.75 15.69 -2.33
C ALA A 72 7.16 14.30 -2.81
N THR A 73 8.23 13.76 -2.23
CA THR A 73 8.72 12.41 -2.48
C THR A 73 8.88 11.64 -1.18
N ALA A 74 8.87 10.31 -1.25
CA ALA A 74 9.13 9.40 -0.14
C ALA A 74 10.28 8.46 -0.50
N THR A 75 11.12 8.10 0.46
CA THR A 75 12.22 7.15 0.25
C THR A 75 11.91 5.75 0.73
N GLY A 76 10.87 5.58 1.56
CA GLY A 76 10.42 4.28 2.07
C GLY A 76 8.92 4.18 2.14
N ALA A 77 8.41 2.94 2.03
CA ALA A 77 7.00 2.63 2.22
C ALA A 77 6.83 1.21 2.79
N ALA A 78 5.85 1.03 3.68
CA ALA A 78 5.51 -0.27 4.23
C ALA A 78 4.02 -0.36 4.58
N TYR A 79 3.43 -1.52 4.34
CA TYR A 79 2.11 -1.87 4.88
C TYR A 79 2.21 -2.16 6.37
N ASN A 80 1.14 -1.92 7.11
CA ASN A 80 1.09 -2.19 8.55
C ASN A 80 1.00 -3.67 8.90
N ASP A 81 0.57 -4.52 7.96
CA ASP A 81 0.49 -5.97 8.10
C ASP A 81 0.69 -6.64 6.73
N LYS A 82 1.17 -7.90 6.72
CA LYS A 82 1.29 -8.70 5.50
C LYS A 82 -0.02 -9.37 5.10
N ASN A 83 -0.90 -9.63 6.06
CA ASN A 83 -2.11 -10.42 5.86
C ASN A 83 -3.26 -9.58 5.30
N VAL A 84 -4.00 -10.17 4.36
CA VAL A 84 -5.13 -9.53 3.67
C VAL A 84 -6.19 -9.01 4.64
N ALA A 85 -6.50 -9.76 5.70
CA ALA A 85 -7.54 -9.39 6.66
C ALA A 85 -7.11 -8.30 7.65
N ALA A 86 -5.80 -8.10 7.88
CA ALA A 86 -5.27 -7.22 8.91
C ALA A 86 -4.72 -5.91 8.34
N VAL A 87 -4.37 -5.89 7.04
CA VAL A 87 -3.85 -4.69 6.40
C VAL A 87 -4.93 -3.63 6.24
N SER A 88 -4.60 -2.39 6.57
CA SER A 88 -5.52 -1.25 6.44
C SER A 88 -4.83 0.03 5.98
N LYS A 89 -3.52 0.10 6.11
CA LYS A 89 -2.75 1.30 5.78
C LYS A 89 -1.38 0.98 5.19
N VAL A 90 -0.87 1.92 4.39
CA VAL A 90 0.52 2.02 3.98
C VAL A 90 1.12 3.26 4.63
N THR A 91 2.33 3.16 5.17
CA THR A 91 3.06 4.29 5.76
C THR A 91 4.25 4.61 4.89
N TYR A 92 4.35 5.84 4.44
CA TYR A 92 5.47 6.40 3.70
C TYR A 92 6.40 7.13 4.66
N THR A 93 7.71 6.99 4.47
CA THR A 93 8.77 7.57 5.31
C THR A 93 9.82 8.29 4.47
N GLY A 94 10.64 9.11 5.12
CA GLY A 94 11.66 9.90 4.44
C GLY A 94 11.05 10.92 3.48
N LEU A 95 10.00 11.62 3.92
CA LEU A 95 9.30 12.62 3.11
C LEU A 95 10.19 13.84 2.90
N THR A 96 10.34 14.25 1.65
CA THR A 96 11.09 15.44 1.25
C THR A 96 10.34 16.24 0.19
N LEU A 97 10.57 17.55 0.16
CA LEU A 97 10.11 18.42 -0.93
C LEU A 97 11.20 18.55 -1.98
N THR A 98 10.80 18.52 -3.24
CA THR A 98 11.65 18.68 -4.41
C THR A 98 11.03 19.69 -5.38
N GLY A 99 11.83 20.18 -6.33
CA GLY A 99 11.41 21.19 -7.30
C GLY A 99 12.01 22.57 -7.03
N THR A 100 11.89 23.49 -8.00
CA THR A 100 12.51 24.82 -7.96
C THR A 100 11.96 25.70 -6.85
N GLY A 101 10.68 25.52 -6.46
CA GLY A 101 10.04 26.25 -5.37
C GLY A 101 10.20 25.62 -3.98
N ALA A 102 10.75 24.40 -3.87
CA ALA A 102 10.80 23.64 -2.62
C ALA A 102 11.44 24.40 -1.44
N GLY A 103 12.39 25.29 -1.73
CA GLY A 103 13.07 26.11 -0.73
C GLY A 103 12.16 27.04 0.07
N ASN A 104 11.00 27.41 -0.46
CA ASN A 104 10.02 28.33 0.13
C ASN A 104 9.04 27.62 1.07
N TYR A 105 9.04 26.30 1.09
CA TYR A 105 8.07 25.47 1.79
C TYR A 105 8.72 24.56 2.84
N VAL A 106 7.88 24.05 3.73
CA VAL A 106 8.30 23.07 4.75
C VAL A 106 7.20 22.02 4.95
N LEU A 107 7.62 20.76 5.20
CA LEU A 107 6.75 19.69 5.70
C LEU A 107 6.96 19.58 7.22
N ASN A 108 5.88 19.68 7.99
CA ASN A 108 5.92 19.51 9.45
C ASN A 108 5.79 18.03 9.86
N ARG A 109 6.16 17.11 8.96
CA ARG A 109 6.13 15.67 9.18
C ARG A 109 7.20 14.95 8.37
N THR A 110 7.67 13.83 8.88
CA THR A 110 8.66 12.96 8.24
C THR A 110 8.06 11.66 7.69
N SER A 111 6.77 11.41 8.01
CA SER A 111 6.01 10.25 7.54
C SER A 111 4.55 10.61 7.29
N LEU A 112 3.89 9.82 6.45
CA LEU A 112 2.47 9.95 6.14
C LEU A 112 1.86 8.56 5.93
N ALA A 113 0.73 8.29 6.57
CA ALA A 113 -0.05 7.08 6.34
C ALA A 113 -1.20 7.36 5.37
N GLY A 114 -1.39 6.45 4.41
CA GLY A 114 -2.52 6.39 3.51
C GLY A 114 -3.25 5.04 3.63
N ILE A 115 -4.34 4.88 2.89
CA ILE A 115 -5.06 3.61 2.81
C ILE A 115 -4.17 2.60 2.08
N GLY A 116 -3.97 1.43 2.70
CA GLY A 116 -3.24 0.31 2.15
C GLY A 116 -4.12 -0.93 2.09
N THR A 117 -4.08 -1.66 0.96
CA THR A 117 -4.79 -2.92 0.79
C THR A 117 -3.89 -3.98 0.21
N ILE A 118 -4.09 -5.24 0.64
CA ILE A 118 -3.46 -6.40 0.02
C ILE A 118 -4.60 -7.30 -0.46
N THR A 119 -4.56 -7.68 -1.73
CA THR A 119 -5.54 -8.58 -2.33
C THR A 119 -5.07 -10.02 -2.25
N ARG A 120 -6.00 -10.97 -2.18
CA ARG A 120 -5.70 -12.39 -2.15
C ARG A 120 -4.91 -12.82 -3.38
N ARG A 121 -3.97 -13.73 -3.16
CA ARG A 121 -3.20 -14.36 -4.24
C ARG A 121 -3.92 -15.59 -4.74
N ALA A 122 -4.09 -15.69 -6.06
CA ALA A 122 -4.70 -16.85 -6.67
C ALA A 122 -3.74 -18.06 -6.61
N LEU A 123 -4.28 -19.23 -6.20
CA LEU A 123 -3.61 -20.50 -6.26
C LEU A 123 -4.17 -21.36 -7.40
N THR A 124 -3.33 -22.21 -7.94
CA THR A 124 -3.75 -23.20 -8.92
C THR A 124 -3.69 -24.59 -8.29
N LEU A 125 -4.79 -25.33 -8.37
CA LEU A 125 -4.85 -26.73 -7.97
C LEU A 125 -4.15 -27.56 -9.05
N GLY A 126 -3.06 -28.22 -8.69
CA GLY A 126 -2.30 -29.13 -9.54
C GLY A 126 -2.84 -30.56 -9.52
N ALA A 127 -1.96 -31.52 -9.83
CA ALA A 127 -2.33 -32.93 -9.84
C ALA A 127 -2.81 -33.40 -8.46
N VAL A 128 -3.85 -34.22 -8.47
CA VAL A 128 -4.41 -34.87 -7.28
C VAL A 128 -3.88 -36.29 -7.20
N ALA A 129 -3.58 -36.76 -5.98
CA ALA A 129 -3.09 -38.12 -5.75
C ALA A 129 -4.13 -39.18 -6.20
N THR A 130 -3.64 -40.24 -6.80
CA THR A 130 -4.50 -41.37 -7.17
C THR A 130 -4.88 -42.18 -5.93
N GLN A 131 -6.12 -42.69 -5.90
CA GLN A 131 -6.57 -43.63 -4.86
C GLN A 131 -6.98 -44.95 -5.50
N THR A 132 -6.73 -46.02 -4.77
CA THR A 132 -7.21 -47.35 -5.13
C THR A 132 -7.94 -47.98 -3.94
N LYS A 133 -8.94 -48.80 -4.21
CA LYS A 133 -9.59 -49.64 -3.21
C LYS A 133 -9.90 -51.04 -3.76
N THR A 134 -10.08 -51.99 -2.89
CA THR A 134 -10.63 -53.30 -3.24
C THR A 134 -12.14 -53.17 -3.48
N TYR A 135 -12.69 -53.88 -4.42
CA TYR A 135 -14.12 -53.88 -4.72
C TYR A 135 -14.94 -54.22 -3.47
N ASP A 136 -15.87 -53.36 -3.13
CA ASP A 136 -16.76 -53.48 -1.98
C ASP A 136 -18.25 -53.21 -2.37
N GLY A 137 -18.55 -53.09 -3.66
CA GLY A 137 -19.88 -52.84 -4.18
C GLY A 137 -20.35 -51.39 -4.10
N THR A 138 -19.49 -50.43 -3.63
CA THR A 138 -19.84 -49.03 -3.45
C THR A 138 -18.96 -48.12 -4.29
N THR A 139 -19.42 -46.84 -4.47
CA THR A 139 -18.62 -45.77 -5.08
C THR A 139 -17.88 -44.92 -4.04
N ALA A 140 -17.98 -45.24 -2.74
CA ALA A 140 -17.35 -44.44 -1.70
C ALA A 140 -15.81 -44.35 -1.90
N ALA A 141 -15.26 -43.15 -1.85
CA ALA A 141 -13.83 -42.89 -1.82
C ALA A 141 -13.46 -42.18 -0.51
N ASP A 142 -12.21 -42.19 -0.16
CA ASP A 142 -11.70 -41.61 1.09
C ASP A 142 -11.30 -40.15 0.86
N ALA A 143 -12.10 -39.23 1.35
CA ALA A 143 -11.83 -37.78 1.23
C ALA A 143 -10.51 -37.37 1.96
N SER A 144 -10.11 -38.09 3.01
CA SER A 144 -8.86 -37.81 3.75
C SER A 144 -7.60 -38.07 2.93
N LYS A 145 -7.71 -38.85 1.85
CA LYS A 145 -6.61 -39.14 0.91
C LYS A 145 -6.51 -38.10 -0.22
N PHE A 146 -7.27 -37.02 -0.14
CA PHE A 146 -7.12 -35.92 -1.08
C PHE A 146 -5.77 -35.28 -0.89
N GLY A 147 -4.86 -35.50 -1.80
CA GLY A 147 -3.54 -34.89 -1.82
C GLY A 147 -3.40 -34.07 -3.11
N ALA A 148 -3.57 -32.76 -3.03
CA ALA A 148 -3.38 -31.88 -4.16
C ALA A 148 -2.18 -30.97 -3.94
N VAL A 149 -1.40 -30.76 -4.99
CA VAL A 149 -0.32 -29.79 -4.99
C VAL A 149 -0.92 -28.42 -5.31
N LEU A 150 -0.68 -27.43 -4.45
CA LEU A 150 -1.03 -26.04 -4.72
C LEU A 150 0.16 -25.33 -5.36
N ALA A 151 -0.04 -24.77 -6.55
CA ALA A 151 0.95 -23.91 -7.20
C ALA A 151 0.64 -22.43 -6.92
N GLY A 152 1.68 -21.64 -6.69
CA GLY A 152 1.57 -20.20 -6.46
C GLY A 152 1.58 -19.77 -4.99
N ALA A 153 1.63 -20.69 -4.03
CA ALA A 153 1.79 -20.37 -2.61
C ALA A 153 3.15 -19.66 -2.36
N VAL A 154 3.16 -18.75 -1.41
CA VAL A 154 4.40 -18.12 -0.91
C VAL A 154 5.18 -19.16 -0.10
N VAL A 155 6.48 -19.21 -0.30
CA VAL A 155 7.33 -20.17 0.41
C VAL A 155 7.28 -19.90 1.92
N GLY A 156 6.95 -20.94 2.68
CA GLY A 156 6.86 -20.89 4.13
C GLY A 156 5.45 -20.62 4.67
N ASP A 157 4.46 -20.33 3.81
CA ASP A 157 3.09 -20.21 4.25
C ASP A 157 2.45 -21.59 4.48
N ASP A 158 1.61 -21.66 5.51
CA ASP A 158 0.75 -22.82 5.81
C ASP A 158 -0.57 -22.68 5.05
N VAL A 159 -0.62 -23.28 3.85
CA VAL A 159 -1.83 -23.34 3.03
C VAL A 159 -1.94 -24.68 2.34
N THR A 160 -3.07 -25.34 2.48
CA THR A 160 -3.39 -26.63 1.88
C THR A 160 -4.79 -26.59 1.25
N ALA A 161 -5.09 -27.56 0.37
CA ALA A 161 -6.45 -27.76 -0.10
C ALA A 161 -7.06 -28.98 0.62
N ALA A 162 -8.31 -28.84 1.04
CA ALA A 162 -9.10 -29.87 1.67
C ALA A 162 -10.42 -30.08 0.93
N VAL A 163 -11.04 -31.25 1.08
CA VAL A 163 -12.33 -31.60 0.48
C VAL A 163 -13.27 -32.17 1.53
N THR A 164 -14.57 -32.02 1.32
CA THR A 164 -15.59 -32.59 2.21
C THR A 164 -16.16 -33.90 1.71
N GLY A 165 -15.95 -34.26 0.42
CA GLY A 165 -16.45 -35.49 -0.15
C GLY A 165 -15.59 -36.03 -1.29
N ALA A 166 -15.62 -37.34 -1.49
CA ALA A 166 -14.93 -38.05 -2.55
C ALA A 166 -15.79 -39.24 -3.01
N THR A 167 -15.89 -39.46 -4.31
CA THR A 167 -16.71 -40.56 -4.86
C THR A 167 -16.10 -41.06 -6.17
N TYR A 168 -15.95 -42.35 -6.31
CA TYR A 168 -15.63 -42.94 -7.61
C TYR A 168 -16.78 -42.74 -8.59
N ASN A 169 -16.45 -42.56 -9.87
CA ASN A 169 -17.45 -42.38 -10.94
C ASN A 169 -18.27 -43.63 -11.20
N ASP A 170 -17.79 -44.81 -10.82
CA ASP A 170 -18.50 -46.09 -10.93
C ASP A 170 -18.03 -47.07 -9.85
N LYS A 171 -18.88 -48.01 -9.46
CA LYS A 171 -18.53 -49.08 -8.51
C LYS A 171 -17.82 -50.26 -9.14
N ASN A 172 -18.00 -50.48 -10.44
CA ASN A 172 -17.48 -51.68 -11.14
C ASN A 172 -16.02 -51.46 -11.56
N VAL A 173 -15.20 -52.49 -11.37
CA VAL A 173 -13.74 -52.44 -11.62
C VAL A 173 -13.41 -52.00 -13.04
N ALA A 174 -14.18 -52.44 -14.06
CA ALA A 174 -13.93 -52.09 -15.47
C ALA A 174 -14.29 -50.63 -15.82
N ALA A 175 -15.13 -49.96 -15.04
CA ALA A 175 -15.67 -48.62 -15.34
C ALA A 175 -15.12 -47.53 -14.38
N ALA A 176 -14.66 -47.91 -13.19
CA ALA A 176 -14.08 -47.00 -12.22
C ALA A 176 -12.70 -46.50 -12.70
N ASN A 177 -12.62 -45.23 -13.11
CA ASN A 177 -11.39 -44.64 -13.66
C ASN A 177 -11.07 -43.22 -13.14
N ARG A 178 -11.95 -42.64 -12.32
CA ARG A 178 -11.73 -41.31 -11.70
C ARG A 178 -12.44 -41.22 -10.36
N ILE A 179 -11.99 -40.24 -9.56
CA ILE A 179 -12.64 -39.82 -8.34
C ILE A 179 -13.10 -38.40 -8.51
N ASP A 180 -14.35 -38.12 -8.20
CA ASP A 180 -14.93 -36.79 -8.14
C ASP A 180 -14.87 -36.30 -6.68
N TYR A 181 -14.15 -35.20 -6.45
CA TYR A 181 -14.02 -34.55 -5.16
C TYR A 181 -14.97 -33.36 -5.06
N THR A 182 -15.61 -33.17 -3.91
CA THR A 182 -16.57 -32.10 -3.66
C THR A 182 -16.19 -31.29 -2.44
N GLY A 183 -16.65 -30.01 -2.41
CA GLY A 183 -16.37 -29.10 -1.30
C GLY A 183 -14.91 -28.77 -1.16
N VAL A 184 -14.20 -28.51 -2.28
CA VAL A 184 -12.80 -28.10 -2.27
C VAL A 184 -12.68 -26.70 -1.61
N ALA A 185 -11.85 -26.59 -0.61
CA ALA A 185 -11.58 -25.36 0.13
C ALA A 185 -10.10 -25.24 0.50
N LEU A 186 -9.63 -24.02 0.68
CA LEU A 186 -8.30 -23.78 1.26
C LEU A 186 -8.36 -23.92 2.79
N ALA A 187 -7.31 -24.50 3.37
CA ALA A 187 -7.12 -24.70 4.79
C ALA A 187 -5.68 -24.33 5.19
N GLY A 188 -5.41 -24.16 6.50
CA GLY A 188 -4.12 -23.73 7.03
C GLY A 188 -4.17 -22.30 7.56
N ALA A 189 -3.16 -21.92 8.33
CA ALA A 189 -3.10 -20.61 9.01
C ALA A 189 -3.09 -19.43 8.04
N ASP A 190 -2.49 -19.60 6.87
CA ASP A 190 -2.34 -18.55 5.87
C ASP A 190 -3.41 -18.60 4.76
N ALA A 191 -4.36 -19.54 4.83
CA ALA A 191 -5.39 -19.73 3.78
C ALA A 191 -6.19 -18.45 3.46
N GLY A 192 -6.40 -17.58 4.45
CA GLY A 192 -7.11 -16.30 4.28
C GLY A 192 -6.46 -15.31 3.31
N ASN A 193 -5.17 -15.52 2.98
CA ASN A 193 -4.41 -14.68 2.07
C ASN A 193 -4.52 -15.13 0.60
N TYR A 194 -5.23 -16.22 0.34
CA TYR A 194 -5.31 -16.87 -0.96
C TYR A 194 -6.76 -17.03 -1.47
N THR A 195 -6.88 -17.31 -2.76
CA THR A 195 -8.13 -17.64 -3.46
C THR A 195 -7.87 -18.69 -4.53
#